data_fda9068a638a4f79c3f6cc30987e7c7f
#
_entry.id   fda9068a638a4f79c3f6cc30987e7c7f
#
_cell.length_a   1.000
_cell.length_b   1.000
_cell.length_c   1.000
_cell.angle_alpha   90.00
_cell.angle_beta   90.00
_cell.angle_gamma   90.00
#
_symmetry.space_group_name_H-M   'P 1'
#
loop_
_entity.id
_entity.type
_entity.pdbx_description
1 polymer ?
#
loop_
_entity_poly.entity_id
_entity_poly.type
_entity_poly.pdbx_seq_one_letter_code
_entity_poly.pdbx_strand_id
1 'polypeptide(L)'
;IEVLKDASATAIYGSRGANGVIIISTKKGKKGKVQVDYNGYYGIQTIQNKLELMDGAEYAEYVREAYRAAGQYDSALPNMELDKTLPSFTGDDYTWQSIAMAYDENGNYDSSKVRSGALWWNEVERTGIVTDHQLGIRGGGDKMQFAFNTTYFKNEGIYKNQDYSRYTVKLSVDAEVTNWLKIGGQSHFSHSLQNRGSNFQDCWRVNPLGRLYDDDGVPTLMTSGGDSQWWNPLQYLEPNAVVNPLKINRFLGSYYGEIKLPLDGLKYRANIGIDFHSRQDYSFLSSNARQGNPNQAKNATQQTYAYTFENLLFYDKQFGKHSIGVTLLQSIQRNRTESLSATVQD
;
A
#
# COMPACT_ATOMS: atom_id res chain seq x y z
N ILE A 1 11.11 -5.02 22.39
CA ILE A 1 9.90 -5.87 22.25
C ILE A 1 10.09 -7.03 23.22
N GLU A 2 9.12 -7.23 24.08
CA GLU A 2 9.05 -8.35 25.04
C GLU A 2 7.83 -9.19 24.71
N VAL A 3 7.99 -10.52 24.80
CA VAL A 3 6.89 -11.45 24.54
C VAL A 3 6.67 -12.27 25.79
N LEU A 4 5.53 -12.01 26.46
CA LEU A 4 5.09 -12.76 27.64
C LEU A 4 4.27 -13.98 27.19
N LYS A 5 4.79 -15.19 27.46
CA LYS A 5 4.17 -16.44 27.00
C LYS A 5 3.62 -17.28 28.15
N ASP A 6 4.07 -17.03 29.38
CA ASP A 6 3.65 -17.78 30.55
C ASP A 6 2.46 -17.14 31.31
N ALA A 7 1.67 -17.94 31.96
CA ALA A 7 0.46 -17.50 32.64
C ALA A 7 0.73 -16.51 33.78
N SER A 8 1.88 -16.60 34.45
CA SER A 8 2.21 -15.73 35.59
C SER A 8 2.52 -14.31 35.08
N ALA A 9 3.29 -14.19 33.98
CA ALA A 9 3.61 -12.92 33.36
C ALA A 9 2.40 -12.25 32.69
N THR A 10 1.44 -13.04 32.20
CA THR A 10 0.22 -12.54 31.54
C THR A 10 -0.96 -12.31 32.48
N ALA A 11 -0.89 -12.76 33.74
CA ALA A 11 -1.99 -12.71 34.71
C ALA A 11 -2.61 -11.31 34.88
N ILE A 12 -1.80 -10.26 34.88
CA ILE A 12 -2.27 -8.86 34.99
C ILE A 12 -3.15 -8.42 33.81
N TYR A 13 -3.08 -9.12 32.67
CA TYR A 13 -3.88 -8.81 31.47
C TYR A 13 -5.20 -9.61 31.43
N GLY A 14 -5.43 -10.50 32.43
CA GLY A 14 -6.65 -11.32 32.55
C GLY A 14 -6.88 -12.18 31.30
N SER A 15 -8.14 -12.33 30.90
CA SER A 15 -8.52 -13.14 29.72
C SER A 15 -7.90 -12.69 28.42
N ARG A 16 -7.49 -11.43 28.30
CA ARG A 16 -6.78 -10.89 27.13
C ARG A 16 -5.36 -11.43 26.97
N GLY A 17 -4.76 -11.88 28.08
CA GLY A 17 -3.43 -12.49 28.09
C GLY A 17 -3.39 -13.97 27.74
N ALA A 18 -4.54 -14.63 27.50
CA ALA A 18 -4.63 -16.09 27.32
C ALA A 18 -3.76 -16.62 26.15
N ASN A 19 -3.58 -15.83 25.09
CA ASN A 19 -2.76 -16.19 23.92
C ASN A 19 -1.35 -15.57 23.95
N GLY A 20 -0.92 -15.08 25.13
CA GLY A 20 0.33 -14.34 25.28
C GLY A 20 0.16 -12.82 25.09
N VAL A 21 1.16 -12.07 25.51
CA VAL A 21 1.20 -10.61 25.42
C VAL A 21 2.49 -10.15 24.78
N ILE A 22 2.39 -9.25 23.82
CA ILE A 22 3.55 -8.57 23.20
C ILE A 22 3.61 -7.15 23.74
N ILE A 23 4.68 -6.85 24.48
CA ILE A 23 4.96 -5.50 24.99
C ILE A 23 5.92 -4.80 24.05
N ILE A 24 5.49 -3.66 23.49
CA ILE A 24 6.32 -2.81 22.65
C ILE A 24 6.66 -1.53 23.41
N SER A 25 7.90 -1.47 23.91
CA SER A 25 8.44 -0.26 24.53
C SER A 25 9.17 0.58 23.50
N THR A 26 8.72 1.81 23.33
CA THR A 26 9.37 2.75 22.40
C THR A 26 10.51 3.50 23.09
N LYS A 27 11.43 4.07 22.30
CA LYS A 27 12.47 4.94 22.83
C LYS A 27 11.84 6.12 23.54
N LYS A 28 12.19 6.32 24.80
CA LYS A 28 11.76 7.43 25.65
C LYS A 28 12.84 8.51 25.71
N GLY A 29 12.49 9.68 26.25
CA GLY A 29 13.46 10.68 26.66
C GLY A 29 14.45 10.10 27.67
N LYS A 30 15.65 10.63 27.69
CA LYS A 30 16.68 10.30 28.68
C LYS A 30 17.19 11.58 29.32
N LYS A 31 17.56 11.47 30.60
CA LYS A 31 18.29 12.52 31.30
C LYS A 31 19.59 12.82 30.57
N GLY A 32 19.90 14.10 30.34
CA GLY A 32 21.11 14.57 29.69
C GLY A 32 20.87 15.70 28.70
N LYS A 33 21.93 16.05 27.96
CA LYS A 33 21.84 17.06 26.90
C LYS A 33 20.86 16.64 25.81
N VAL A 34 20.24 17.62 25.19
CA VAL A 34 19.38 17.40 24.03
C VAL A 34 20.19 16.77 22.90
N GLN A 35 19.71 15.66 22.37
CA GLN A 35 20.28 14.97 21.23
C GLN A 35 19.33 15.10 20.05
N VAL A 36 19.89 15.37 18.88
CA VAL A 36 19.19 15.45 17.62
C VAL A 36 19.78 14.39 16.70
N ASP A 37 18.94 13.49 16.23
CA ASP A 37 19.29 12.42 15.31
C ASP A 37 18.54 12.62 14.00
N TYR A 38 19.23 12.58 12.87
CA TYR A 38 18.61 12.56 11.55
C TYR A 38 19.06 11.32 10.79
N ASN A 39 18.12 10.62 10.20
CA ASN A 39 18.37 9.52 9.27
C ASN A 39 17.63 9.79 7.96
N GLY A 40 18.34 9.67 6.85
CA GLY A 40 17.79 9.79 5.52
C GLY A 40 18.11 8.56 4.67
N TYR A 41 17.14 8.12 3.89
CA TYR A 41 17.29 7.04 2.93
C TYR A 41 16.70 7.46 1.59
N TYR A 42 17.42 7.17 0.51
CA TYR A 42 16.98 7.33 -0.87
C TYR A 42 17.30 6.05 -1.64
N GLY A 43 16.33 5.51 -2.32
CA GLY A 43 16.49 4.29 -3.13
C GLY A 43 15.71 4.37 -4.44
N ILE A 44 16.14 3.58 -5.40
CA ILE A 44 15.46 3.34 -6.66
C ILE A 44 14.94 1.91 -6.73
N GLN A 45 13.79 1.74 -7.37
CA GLN A 45 13.13 0.46 -7.55
C GLN A 45 12.90 0.21 -9.03
N THR A 46 13.31 -0.96 -9.49
CA THR A 46 13.07 -1.44 -10.85
C THR A 46 12.60 -2.89 -10.82
N ILE A 47 11.85 -3.31 -11.82
CA ILE A 47 11.52 -4.73 -11.99
C ILE A 47 12.76 -5.46 -12.50
N GLN A 48 13.17 -6.52 -11.81
CA GLN A 48 14.32 -7.32 -12.20
C GLN A 48 13.95 -8.52 -13.09
N ASN A 49 12.83 -9.19 -12.80
CA ASN A 49 12.40 -10.38 -13.54
C ASN A 49 11.13 -10.03 -14.31
N LYS A 50 11.29 -9.65 -15.58
CA LYS A 50 10.18 -9.48 -16.51
C LYS A 50 9.80 -10.83 -17.11
N LEU A 51 8.49 -11.05 -17.27
CA LEU A 51 8.02 -12.12 -18.14
C LEU A 51 8.44 -11.78 -19.56
N GLU A 52 9.05 -12.72 -20.25
CA GLU A 52 9.25 -12.63 -21.69
C GLU A 52 7.89 -12.90 -22.34
N LEU A 53 7.34 -11.87 -22.95
CA LEU A 53 6.11 -11.95 -23.72
C LEU A 53 6.47 -12.06 -25.20
N MET A 54 5.61 -12.72 -25.97
CA MET A 54 5.77 -12.79 -27.42
C MET A 54 5.80 -11.39 -28.02
N ASP A 55 6.74 -11.15 -28.91
CA ASP A 55 6.69 -10.01 -29.80
C ASP A 55 5.69 -10.24 -30.94
N GLY A 56 5.54 -9.25 -31.84
CA GLY A 56 4.60 -9.35 -32.94
C GLY A 56 4.90 -10.50 -33.91
N ALA A 57 6.18 -10.80 -34.16
CA ALA A 57 6.60 -11.87 -35.07
C ALA A 57 6.37 -13.25 -34.44
N GLU A 58 6.70 -13.41 -33.17
CA GLU A 58 6.46 -14.65 -32.42
C GLU A 58 4.96 -14.94 -32.29
N TYR A 59 4.17 -13.89 -32.01
CA TYR A 59 2.71 -14.03 -31.95
C TYR A 59 2.11 -14.40 -33.30
N ALA A 60 2.58 -13.79 -34.40
CA ALA A 60 2.13 -14.14 -35.74
C ALA A 60 2.41 -15.62 -36.07
N GLU A 61 3.58 -16.11 -35.66
CA GLU A 61 3.91 -17.54 -35.89
C GLU A 61 3.07 -18.45 -34.97
N TYR A 62 2.84 -18.07 -33.73
CA TYR A 62 1.94 -18.79 -32.81
C TYR A 62 0.52 -18.92 -33.41
N VAL A 63 -0.01 -17.84 -33.99
CA VAL A 63 -1.31 -17.87 -34.67
C VAL A 63 -1.29 -18.84 -35.84
N ARG A 64 -0.27 -18.77 -36.73
CA ARG A 64 -0.15 -19.71 -37.86
C ARG A 64 -0.08 -21.15 -37.40
N GLU A 65 0.69 -21.45 -36.36
CA GLU A 65 0.79 -22.80 -35.79
C GLU A 65 -0.55 -23.30 -35.26
N ALA A 66 -1.32 -22.44 -34.58
CA ALA A 66 -2.66 -22.81 -34.12
C ALA A 66 -3.59 -23.18 -35.29
N TYR A 67 -3.55 -22.40 -36.38
CA TYR A 67 -4.35 -22.69 -37.58
C TYR A 67 -3.82 -23.89 -38.38
N ARG A 68 -2.49 -24.15 -38.39
CA ARG A 68 -1.93 -25.42 -38.93
C ARG A 68 -2.43 -26.62 -38.17
N ALA A 69 -2.38 -26.55 -36.84
CA ALA A 69 -2.88 -27.63 -35.98
C ALA A 69 -4.37 -27.90 -36.18
N ALA A 70 -5.14 -26.89 -36.52
CA ALA A 70 -6.56 -27.01 -36.85
C ALA A 70 -6.84 -27.43 -38.29
N GLY A 71 -5.80 -27.64 -39.13
CA GLY A 71 -5.94 -27.98 -40.56
C GLY A 71 -6.49 -26.83 -41.43
N GLN A 72 -6.36 -25.60 -40.97
CA GLN A 72 -6.87 -24.39 -41.64
C GLN A 72 -5.78 -23.51 -42.26
N TYR A 73 -4.52 -23.92 -42.14
CA TYR A 73 -3.36 -23.22 -42.74
C TYR A 73 -2.46 -24.28 -43.43
N ASP A 74 -2.64 -24.50 -44.72
CA ASP A 74 -1.96 -25.53 -45.48
C ASP A 74 -0.64 -25.02 -46.09
N SER A 75 0.24 -24.51 -45.22
CA SER A 75 1.61 -24.10 -45.57
C SER A 75 2.55 -24.25 -44.38
N ALA A 76 3.72 -24.84 -44.60
CA ALA A 76 4.76 -24.91 -43.58
C ALA A 76 5.46 -23.58 -43.35
N LEU A 77 5.44 -22.68 -44.31
CA LEU A 77 6.03 -21.37 -44.25
C LEU A 77 4.93 -20.29 -44.28
N PRO A 78 5.22 -19.07 -43.74
CA PRO A 78 4.32 -17.94 -43.87
C PRO A 78 3.91 -17.70 -45.33
N ASN A 79 2.61 -17.50 -45.55
CA ASN A 79 2.05 -17.31 -46.90
C ASN A 79 1.04 -16.15 -46.83
N MET A 80 1.28 -15.11 -47.64
CA MET A 80 0.48 -13.88 -47.62
C MET A 80 -1.00 -14.11 -47.94
N GLU A 81 -1.29 -15.03 -48.89
CA GLU A 81 -2.68 -15.28 -49.29
C GLU A 81 -3.44 -16.07 -48.22
N LEU A 82 -2.74 -16.98 -47.52
CA LEU A 82 -3.34 -17.67 -46.36
C LEU A 82 -3.47 -16.72 -45.15
N ASP A 83 -2.49 -15.89 -44.88
CA ASP A 83 -2.54 -14.93 -43.78
C ASP A 83 -3.73 -13.97 -43.94
N LYS A 84 -4.09 -13.58 -45.16
CA LYS A 84 -5.30 -12.77 -45.46
C LYS A 84 -6.62 -13.46 -45.09
N THR A 85 -6.60 -14.77 -44.89
CA THR A 85 -7.80 -15.51 -44.51
C THR A 85 -7.94 -15.63 -43.00
N LEU A 86 -6.94 -15.26 -42.22
CA LEU A 86 -6.92 -15.41 -40.77
C LEU A 86 -7.58 -14.24 -40.08
N PRO A 87 -8.71 -14.42 -39.39
CA PRO A 87 -9.38 -13.34 -38.65
C PRO A 87 -8.46 -12.64 -37.61
N SER A 88 -7.54 -13.38 -37.01
CA SER A 88 -6.55 -12.84 -36.06
C SER A 88 -5.61 -11.80 -36.67
N PHE A 89 -5.47 -11.78 -37.99
CA PHE A 89 -4.64 -10.80 -38.72
C PHE A 89 -5.45 -9.74 -39.45
N THR A 90 -6.66 -10.07 -39.87
CA THR A 90 -7.48 -9.20 -40.76
C THR A 90 -8.64 -8.51 -40.03
N GLY A 91 -8.73 -8.64 -38.72
CA GLY A 91 -9.79 -8.02 -37.95
C GLY A 91 -9.81 -6.51 -37.96
N ASP A 92 -8.66 -5.87 -38.22
CA ASP A 92 -8.53 -4.44 -38.52
C ASP A 92 -7.35 -4.17 -39.47
N ASP A 93 -7.39 -3.01 -40.11
CA ASP A 93 -6.37 -2.60 -41.09
C ASP A 93 -4.98 -2.46 -40.47
N TYR A 94 -4.88 -2.02 -39.21
CA TYR A 94 -3.59 -1.84 -38.55
C TYR A 94 -2.89 -3.15 -38.28
N THR A 95 -3.63 -4.14 -37.75
CA THR A 95 -3.13 -5.50 -37.51
C THR A 95 -2.69 -6.15 -38.82
N TRP A 96 -3.52 -6.05 -39.86
CA TRP A 96 -3.15 -6.56 -41.18
C TRP A 96 -1.88 -5.89 -41.74
N GLN A 97 -1.78 -4.57 -41.69
CA GLN A 97 -0.59 -3.84 -42.14
C GLN A 97 0.65 -4.27 -41.36
N SER A 98 0.53 -4.56 -40.07
CA SER A 98 1.64 -5.02 -39.21
C SER A 98 2.24 -6.35 -39.69
N ILE A 99 1.43 -7.22 -40.29
CA ILE A 99 1.86 -8.48 -40.90
C ILE A 99 2.27 -8.29 -42.35
N ALA A 100 1.48 -7.52 -43.13
CA ALA A 100 1.70 -7.35 -44.56
C ALA A 100 3.06 -6.71 -44.90
N MET A 101 3.56 -5.82 -44.05
CA MET A 101 4.86 -5.18 -44.26
C MET A 101 6.06 -6.15 -44.11
N ALA A 102 5.83 -7.36 -43.62
CA ALA A 102 6.85 -8.42 -43.55
C ALA A 102 7.00 -9.16 -44.86
N TYR A 103 6.11 -8.95 -45.84
CA TYR A 103 6.21 -9.54 -47.16
C TYR A 103 6.79 -8.57 -48.17
N ASP A 104 7.70 -9.03 -49.00
CA ASP A 104 8.21 -8.29 -50.15
C ASP A 104 7.30 -8.42 -51.38
N GLU A 105 7.63 -7.74 -52.48
CA GLU A 105 6.89 -7.79 -53.76
C GLU A 105 6.86 -9.18 -54.38
N ASN A 106 7.78 -10.07 -53.99
CA ASN A 106 7.87 -11.46 -54.47
C ASN A 106 7.14 -12.44 -53.50
N GLY A 107 6.58 -11.94 -52.41
CA GLY A 107 5.91 -12.78 -51.41
C GLY A 107 6.86 -13.44 -50.39
N ASN A 108 8.13 -13.07 -50.35
CA ASN A 108 9.06 -13.58 -49.34
C ASN A 108 8.77 -12.89 -48.01
N TYR A 109 8.77 -13.68 -46.95
CA TYR A 109 8.49 -13.21 -45.59
C TYR A 109 9.77 -12.97 -44.79
N ASP A 110 9.84 -11.81 -44.16
CA ASP A 110 10.91 -11.38 -43.25
C ASP A 110 10.29 -11.02 -41.90
N SER A 111 10.40 -11.91 -40.92
CA SER A 111 9.82 -11.75 -39.60
C SER A 111 10.30 -10.47 -38.86
N SER A 112 11.53 -10.00 -39.17
CA SER A 112 12.09 -8.81 -38.55
C SER A 112 11.35 -7.52 -38.92
N LYS A 113 10.55 -7.57 -40.00
CA LYS A 113 9.73 -6.44 -40.46
C LYS A 113 8.30 -6.46 -39.92
N VAL A 114 7.90 -7.49 -39.18
CA VAL A 114 6.62 -7.49 -38.51
C VAL A 114 6.60 -6.34 -37.52
N ARG A 115 5.61 -5.47 -37.67
CA ARG A 115 5.43 -4.40 -36.69
C ARG A 115 4.97 -5.02 -35.38
N SER A 116 5.85 -4.98 -34.39
CA SER A 116 5.46 -5.31 -33.03
C SER A 116 4.86 -4.07 -32.42
N GLY A 117 3.63 -4.14 -32.00
CA GLY A 117 3.06 -3.18 -31.05
C GLY A 117 3.93 -3.15 -29.80
N ALA A 118 3.86 -2.11 -29.02
CA ALA A 118 4.73 -1.97 -27.88
C ALA A 118 4.67 -3.18 -26.92
N LEU A 119 5.80 -3.43 -26.28
CA LEU A 119 5.79 -4.19 -25.03
C LEU A 119 5.00 -3.36 -24.02
N TRP A 120 3.73 -3.67 -23.83
CA TRP A 120 2.76 -2.96 -23.02
C TRP A 120 3.24 -2.63 -21.60
N TRP A 121 4.13 -3.47 -21.07
CA TRP A 121 4.81 -3.24 -19.81
C TRP A 121 5.60 -1.94 -19.78
N ASN A 122 6.33 -1.64 -20.83
CA ASN A 122 7.17 -0.45 -20.90
C ASN A 122 6.34 0.84 -20.82
N GLU A 123 5.09 0.77 -21.28
CA GLU A 123 4.18 1.92 -21.25
C GLU A 123 3.61 2.19 -19.85
N VAL A 124 3.47 1.16 -19.01
CA VAL A 124 2.86 1.28 -17.68
C VAL A 124 3.88 1.29 -16.55
N GLU A 125 5.10 0.87 -16.82
CA GLU A 125 6.20 0.83 -15.86
C GLU A 125 6.93 2.17 -15.74
N ARG A 126 7.61 2.32 -14.62
CA ARG A 126 8.60 3.37 -14.40
C ARG A 126 9.65 2.90 -13.39
N THR A 127 10.78 3.59 -13.34
CA THR A 127 11.67 3.52 -12.19
C THR A 127 11.01 4.21 -11.01
N GLY A 128 10.75 3.47 -9.95
CA GLY A 128 10.17 4.00 -8.72
C GLY A 128 11.26 4.59 -7.81
N ILE A 129 10.85 5.55 -6.98
CA ILE A 129 11.74 6.21 -6.02
C ILE A 129 11.20 5.99 -4.61
N VAL A 130 12.08 5.58 -3.70
CA VAL A 130 11.76 5.45 -2.27
C VAL A 130 12.58 6.46 -1.50
N THR A 131 11.93 7.24 -0.66
CA THR A 131 12.58 8.16 0.27
C THR A 131 12.04 7.96 1.69
N ASP A 132 12.92 8.02 2.67
CA ASP A 132 12.59 8.03 4.09
C ASP A 132 13.45 9.09 4.79
N HIS A 133 12.80 9.96 5.56
CA HIS A 133 13.43 11.01 6.32
C HIS A 133 12.91 10.96 7.75
N GLN A 134 13.80 10.78 8.71
CA GLN A 134 13.47 10.66 10.12
C GLN A 134 14.28 11.69 10.92
N LEU A 135 13.58 12.51 11.69
CA LEU A 135 14.17 13.45 12.64
C LEU A 135 13.74 13.07 14.05
N GLY A 136 14.71 12.84 14.92
CA GLY A 136 14.52 12.54 16.33
C GLY A 136 15.16 13.61 17.21
N ILE A 137 14.44 14.06 18.22
CA ILE A 137 14.92 14.99 19.24
C ILE A 137 14.57 14.40 20.60
N ARG A 138 15.54 14.22 21.47
CA ARG A 138 15.33 13.67 22.81
C ARG A 138 16.23 14.35 23.83
N GLY A 139 15.72 14.48 25.04
CA GLY A 139 16.49 15.09 26.14
C GLY A 139 15.69 15.13 27.42
N GLY A 140 16.23 15.78 28.41
CA GLY A 140 15.56 16.03 29.66
C GLY A 140 16.48 16.21 30.85
N GLY A 141 15.91 16.67 31.93
CA GLY A 141 16.53 16.81 33.25
C GLY A 141 16.03 15.75 34.22
N ASP A 142 16.24 16.02 35.51
CA ASP A 142 15.83 15.12 36.60
C ASP A 142 14.31 15.00 36.71
N LYS A 143 13.60 16.11 36.46
CA LYS A 143 12.16 16.19 36.66
C LYS A 143 11.34 15.95 35.39
N MET A 144 11.92 16.13 34.22
CA MET A 144 11.17 15.99 32.96
C MET A 144 12.08 15.43 31.87
N GLN A 145 11.53 14.49 31.11
CA GLN A 145 12.19 13.89 29.95
C GLN A 145 11.21 13.90 28.78
N PHE A 146 11.74 14.12 27.59
CA PHE A 146 10.93 14.14 26.37
C PHE A 146 11.63 13.47 25.21
N ALA A 147 10.84 12.95 24.28
CA ALA A 147 11.29 12.52 22.98
C ALA A 147 10.26 12.94 21.91
N PHE A 148 10.76 13.54 20.87
CA PHE A 148 10.00 13.90 19.68
C PHE A 148 10.60 13.18 18.47
N ASN A 149 9.75 12.60 17.62
CA ASN A 149 10.17 12.02 16.36
C ASN A 149 9.17 12.39 15.29
N THR A 150 9.68 12.73 14.11
CA THR A 150 8.87 12.87 12.90
C THR A 150 9.50 12.09 11.77
N THR A 151 8.64 11.50 10.93
CA THR A 151 9.06 10.71 9.77
C THR A 151 8.24 11.11 8.56
N TYR A 152 8.91 11.30 7.44
CA TYR A 152 8.31 11.37 6.12
C TYR A 152 8.81 10.20 5.28
N PHE A 153 7.89 9.38 4.81
CA PHE A 153 8.17 8.26 3.92
C PHE A 153 7.39 8.45 2.63
N LYS A 154 8.04 8.30 1.49
CA LYS A 154 7.41 8.26 0.16
C LYS A 154 7.95 7.08 -0.62
N ASN A 155 7.05 6.33 -1.24
CA ASN A 155 7.36 5.24 -2.16
C ASN A 155 6.58 5.48 -3.46
N GLU A 156 7.27 5.83 -4.52
CA GLU A 156 6.72 5.84 -5.88
C GLU A 156 6.81 4.40 -6.40
N GLY A 157 5.66 3.80 -6.71
CA GLY A 157 5.60 2.44 -7.23
C GLY A 157 6.26 2.31 -8.61
N ILE A 158 6.61 1.10 -8.97
CA ILE A 158 7.16 0.73 -10.28
C ILE A 158 6.13 0.84 -11.41
N TYR A 159 4.84 0.88 -11.08
CA TYR A 159 3.77 1.21 -12.03
C TYR A 159 3.38 2.68 -11.92
N LYS A 160 3.09 3.29 -13.07
CA LYS A 160 2.55 4.65 -13.14
C LYS A 160 1.26 4.76 -12.32
N ASN A 161 1.00 5.94 -11.74
CA ASN A 161 -0.18 6.23 -10.90
C ASN A 161 -0.32 5.39 -9.62
N GLN A 162 0.73 4.67 -9.22
CA GLN A 162 0.77 3.97 -7.93
C GLN A 162 1.85 4.57 -7.04
N ASP A 163 1.45 5.10 -5.91
CA ASP A 163 2.37 5.67 -4.93
C ASP A 163 1.80 5.56 -3.50
N TYR A 164 2.70 5.66 -2.54
CA TYR A 164 2.37 5.69 -1.14
C TYR A 164 3.20 6.75 -0.42
N SER A 165 2.56 7.55 0.40
CA SER A 165 3.24 8.48 1.31
C SER A 165 2.73 8.36 2.74
N ARG A 166 3.61 8.62 3.71
CA ARG A 166 3.24 8.60 5.12
C ARG A 166 4.01 9.65 5.89
N TYR A 167 3.28 10.44 6.63
CA TYR A 167 3.77 11.36 7.64
C TYR A 167 3.49 10.78 9.02
N THR A 168 4.46 10.83 9.91
CA THR A 168 4.32 10.34 11.27
C THR A 168 4.91 11.36 12.24
N VAL A 169 4.19 11.64 13.31
CA VAL A 169 4.67 12.47 14.43
C VAL A 169 4.46 11.70 15.72
N LYS A 170 5.51 11.61 16.51
CA LYS A 170 5.48 10.99 17.84
C LYS A 170 6.07 11.90 18.88
N LEU A 171 5.34 12.08 19.97
CA LEU A 171 5.77 12.83 21.15
C LEU A 171 5.65 11.93 22.38
N SER A 172 6.65 11.92 23.23
CA SER A 172 6.64 11.26 24.54
C SER A 172 7.17 12.24 25.57
N VAL A 173 6.46 12.34 26.68
CA VAL A 173 6.86 13.17 27.83
C VAL A 173 6.61 12.37 29.10
N ASP A 174 7.58 12.38 30.01
CA ASP A 174 7.46 11.89 31.38
C ASP A 174 7.93 13.00 32.32
N ALA A 175 7.13 13.36 33.34
CA ALA A 175 7.41 14.45 34.25
C ALA A 175 7.08 14.09 35.70
N GLU A 176 8.03 14.37 36.59
CA GLU A 176 7.81 14.38 38.06
C GLU A 176 7.40 15.79 38.49
N VAL A 177 6.08 16.01 38.55
CA VAL A 177 5.50 17.33 38.86
C VAL A 177 5.78 17.71 40.31
N THR A 178 5.66 16.73 41.20
CA THR A 178 5.99 16.84 42.64
C THR A 178 6.63 15.53 43.10
N ASN A 179 7.06 15.45 44.37
CA ASN A 179 7.61 14.19 44.94
C ASN A 179 6.59 13.05 45.00
N TRP A 180 5.30 13.41 44.96
CA TRP A 180 4.20 12.45 45.08
C TRP A 180 3.39 12.29 43.77
N LEU A 181 3.54 13.20 42.78
CA LEU A 181 2.81 13.16 41.49
C LEU A 181 3.76 13.04 40.32
N LYS A 182 3.58 11.98 39.54
CA LYS A 182 4.21 11.75 38.25
C LYS A 182 3.16 11.64 37.18
N ILE A 183 3.38 12.32 36.06
CA ILE A 183 2.54 12.24 34.87
C ILE A 183 3.41 11.89 33.66
N GLY A 184 2.81 11.26 32.69
CA GLY A 184 3.51 11.03 31.44
C GLY A 184 2.58 10.48 30.37
N GLY A 185 3.13 10.36 29.17
CA GLY A 185 2.40 9.81 28.07
C GLY A 185 3.12 9.91 26.76
N GLN A 186 2.50 9.31 25.79
CA GLN A 186 2.94 9.35 24.41
C GLN A 186 1.75 9.55 23.48
N SER A 187 1.98 10.35 22.47
CA SER A 187 1.07 10.56 21.35
C SER A 187 1.76 10.13 20.07
N HIS A 188 1.06 9.43 19.23
CA HIS A 188 1.52 9.01 17.90
C HIS A 188 0.43 9.34 16.89
N PHE A 189 0.74 10.22 15.98
CA PHE A 189 -0.12 10.55 14.84
C PHE A 189 0.52 10.05 13.56
N SER A 190 -0.27 9.47 12.68
CA SER A 190 0.14 9.13 11.33
C SER A 190 -0.94 9.49 10.32
N HIS A 191 -0.50 10.03 9.20
CA HIS A 191 -1.31 10.26 8.00
C HIS A 191 -0.66 9.51 6.85
N SER A 192 -1.41 8.65 6.17
CA SER A 192 -0.94 8.00 4.96
C SER A 192 -1.91 8.21 3.81
N LEU A 193 -1.34 8.36 2.62
CA LEU A 193 -2.03 8.43 1.35
C LEU A 193 -1.43 7.36 0.44
N GLN A 194 -2.27 6.50 -0.09
CA GLN A 194 -1.92 5.51 -1.09
C GLN A 194 -2.76 5.77 -2.34
N ASN A 195 -2.12 6.14 -3.44
CA ASN A 195 -2.73 6.08 -4.76
C ASN A 195 -2.53 4.66 -5.29
N ARG A 196 -3.61 3.94 -5.49
CA ARG A 196 -3.56 2.52 -5.86
C ARG A 196 -3.52 2.32 -7.37
N GLY A 197 -3.77 3.40 -8.13
CA GLY A 197 -3.82 3.35 -9.58
C GLY A 197 -4.80 2.32 -10.09
N SER A 198 -4.44 1.67 -11.17
CA SER A 198 -5.20 0.58 -11.79
C SER A 198 -4.45 -0.74 -11.74
N ASN A 199 -5.17 -1.81 -12.06
CA ASN A 199 -4.60 -3.13 -12.26
C ASN A 199 -4.15 -3.26 -13.72
N PHE A 200 -2.85 -3.41 -13.94
CA PHE A 200 -2.25 -3.58 -15.26
C PHE A 200 -2.12 -5.05 -15.69
N GLN A 201 -2.86 -5.98 -15.07
CA GLN A 201 -2.81 -7.39 -15.45
C GLN A 201 -3.18 -7.63 -16.90
N ASP A 202 -3.99 -6.77 -17.49
CA ASP A 202 -4.39 -6.92 -18.89
C ASP A 202 -3.28 -6.61 -19.89
N CYS A 203 -2.19 -5.95 -19.45
CA CYS A 203 -1.03 -5.66 -20.31
C CYS A 203 -0.34 -6.90 -20.89
N TRP A 204 -0.45 -8.05 -20.25
CA TRP A 204 0.11 -9.32 -20.73
C TRP A 204 -0.84 -10.13 -21.62
N ARG A 205 -2.09 -9.71 -21.74
CA ARG A 205 -3.11 -10.38 -22.56
C ARG A 205 -3.33 -9.69 -23.89
N VAL A 206 -2.85 -8.47 -24.01
CA VAL A 206 -3.05 -7.65 -25.20
C VAL A 206 -2.24 -8.19 -26.34
N ASN A 207 -2.87 -8.27 -27.52
CA ASN A 207 -2.23 -8.68 -28.75
C ASN A 207 -1.02 -7.79 -29.07
N PRO A 208 0.20 -8.34 -29.20
CA PRO A 208 1.39 -7.58 -29.52
C PRO A 208 1.39 -6.93 -30.91
N LEU A 209 0.48 -7.31 -31.80
CA LEU A 209 0.24 -6.65 -33.08
C LEU A 209 -0.72 -5.45 -32.94
N GLY A 210 -1.32 -5.26 -31.75
CA GLY A 210 -2.33 -4.26 -31.52
C GLY A 210 -1.79 -2.84 -31.51
N ARG A 211 -2.67 -1.87 -31.80
CA ARG A 211 -2.39 -0.45 -31.82
C ARG A 211 -2.55 0.17 -30.44
N LEU A 212 -1.49 0.85 -29.93
CA LEU A 212 -1.51 1.58 -28.65
C LEU A 212 -2.15 2.95 -28.78
N TYR A 213 -1.73 3.70 -29.79
CA TYR A 213 -2.09 5.09 -30.02
C TYR A 213 -2.68 5.25 -31.42
N ASP A 214 -3.59 6.19 -31.59
CA ASP A 214 -4.03 6.64 -32.92
C ASP A 214 -2.99 7.52 -33.60
N ASP A 215 -3.33 8.08 -34.77
CA ASP A 215 -2.40 8.90 -35.56
C ASP A 215 -2.12 10.26 -34.91
N ASP A 216 -2.95 10.69 -33.96
CA ASP A 216 -2.79 11.91 -33.17
C ASP A 216 -2.03 11.67 -31.86
N GLY A 217 -1.59 10.42 -31.61
CA GLY A 217 -0.87 10.03 -30.38
C GLY A 217 -1.77 9.88 -29.16
N VAL A 218 -3.08 9.75 -29.34
CA VAL A 218 -4.04 9.50 -28.28
C VAL A 218 -4.22 7.98 -28.10
N PRO A 219 -4.25 7.45 -26.87
CA PRO A 219 -4.50 6.02 -26.65
C PRO A 219 -5.81 5.58 -27.27
N THR A 220 -5.78 4.55 -28.13
CA THR A 220 -6.99 3.96 -28.70
C THR A 220 -7.87 3.36 -27.62
N LEU A 221 -9.18 3.29 -27.82
CA LEU A 221 -10.09 2.62 -26.88
C LEU A 221 -9.86 1.10 -26.85
N MET A 222 -9.69 0.52 -28.02
CA MET A 222 -9.47 -0.91 -28.21
C MET A 222 -8.11 -1.14 -28.88
N THR A 223 -7.44 -2.21 -28.51
CA THR A 223 -6.04 -2.46 -28.92
C THR A 223 -5.91 -3.01 -30.33
N SER A 224 -6.82 -3.83 -30.78
CA SER A 224 -6.90 -4.30 -32.15
C SER A 224 -8.26 -4.92 -32.42
N GLY A 225 -8.63 -4.97 -33.71
CA GLY A 225 -9.68 -5.83 -34.21
C GLY A 225 -9.20 -7.28 -34.23
N GLY A 226 -9.86 -8.12 -34.88
CA GLY A 226 -9.61 -9.55 -34.90
C GLY A 226 -10.49 -10.27 -33.90
N ASP A 227 -10.11 -11.47 -33.59
CA ASP A 227 -10.84 -12.38 -32.70
C ASP A 227 -10.67 -12.05 -31.19
N SER A 228 -9.79 -11.12 -30.85
CA SER A 228 -9.54 -10.70 -29.47
C SER A 228 -9.45 -9.19 -29.33
N GLN A 229 -10.60 -8.55 -29.18
CA GLN A 229 -10.67 -7.15 -28.83
C GLN A 229 -10.45 -6.97 -27.33
N TRP A 230 -9.32 -6.41 -26.96
CA TRP A 230 -9.01 -6.05 -25.60
C TRP A 230 -9.11 -4.54 -25.42
N TRP A 231 -9.62 -4.14 -24.28
CA TRP A 231 -9.63 -2.75 -23.89
C TRP A 231 -8.19 -2.28 -23.67
N ASN A 232 -7.85 -1.12 -24.24
CA ASN A 232 -6.50 -0.60 -24.16
C ASN A 232 -6.14 -0.24 -22.70
N PRO A 233 -5.14 -0.91 -22.08
CA PRO A 233 -4.74 -0.63 -20.70
C PRO A 233 -4.23 0.81 -20.48
N LEU A 234 -3.80 1.51 -21.55
CA LEU A 234 -3.37 2.91 -21.45
C LEU A 234 -4.51 3.86 -21.11
N GLN A 235 -5.76 3.47 -21.35
CA GLN A 235 -6.93 4.23 -20.90
C GLN A 235 -6.96 4.43 -19.38
N TYR A 236 -6.32 3.55 -18.61
CA TYR A 236 -6.18 3.71 -17.17
C TYR A 236 -5.15 4.79 -16.77
N LEU A 237 -4.27 5.20 -17.68
CA LEU A 237 -3.27 6.24 -17.47
C LEU A 237 -3.74 7.63 -17.88
N GLU A 238 -4.85 7.72 -18.60
CA GLU A 238 -5.44 9.00 -19.00
C GLU A 238 -5.74 9.88 -17.77
N PRO A 239 -5.58 11.20 -17.87
CA PRO A 239 -5.84 12.11 -16.78
C PRO A 239 -7.25 11.91 -16.19
N ASN A 240 -7.33 11.67 -14.90
CA ASN A 240 -8.57 11.43 -14.15
C ASN A 240 -9.37 10.19 -14.57
N ALA A 241 -8.85 9.33 -15.44
CA ALA A 241 -9.54 8.09 -15.82
C ALA A 241 -9.70 7.14 -14.63
N VAL A 242 -8.66 7.04 -13.79
CA VAL A 242 -8.65 6.25 -12.56
C VAL A 242 -8.14 7.10 -11.42
N VAL A 243 -9.01 7.41 -10.47
CA VAL A 243 -8.65 8.09 -9.22
C VAL A 243 -9.00 7.15 -8.07
N ASN A 244 -8.01 6.63 -7.35
CA ASN A 244 -8.22 5.56 -6.39
C ASN A 244 -7.37 5.75 -5.11
N PRO A 245 -7.51 6.90 -4.42
CA PRO A 245 -6.76 7.16 -3.19
C PRO A 245 -7.40 6.47 -1.98
N LEU A 246 -6.53 5.88 -1.17
CA LEU A 246 -6.82 5.44 0.18
C LEU A 246 -6.11 6.35 1.17
N LYS A 247 -6.87 7.07 1.98
CA LYS A 247 -6.37 7.94 3.06
C LYS A 247 -6.60 7.29 4.40
N ILE A 248 -5.55 7.24 5.22
CA ILE A 248 -5.66 6.71 6.58
C ILE A 248 -5.04 7.72 7.55
N ASN A 249 -5.83 8.12 8.54
CA ASN A 249 -5.37 8.90 9.67
C ASN A 249 -5.49 8.05 10.92
N ARG A 250 -4.43 7.99 11.73
CA ARG A 250 -4.46 7.29 13.00
C ARG A 250 -3.82 8.11 14.09
N PHE A 251 -4.49 8.17 15.21
CA PHE A 251 -3.98 8.75 16.44
C PHE A 251 -3.97 7.67 17.52
N LEU A 252 -2.81 7.44 18.11
CA LEU A 252 -2.62 6.58 19.26
C LEU A 252 -2.12 7.44 20.43
N GLY A 253 -2.84 7.44 21.53
CA GLY A 253 -2.47 8.11 22.75
C GLY A 253 -2.39 7.12 23.91
N SER A 254 -1.38 7.26 24.76
CA SER A 254 -1.28 6.52 26.01
C SER A 254 -0.74 7.46 27.08
N TYR A 255 -1.54 7.73 28.06
CA TYR A 255 -1.23 8.71 29.12
C TYR A 255 -1.41 8.07 30.47
N TYR A 256 -0.65 8.54 31.47
CA TYR A 256 -0.79 8.10 32.82
C TYR A 256 -0.57 9.22 33.85
N GLY A 257 -1.24 9.07 34.98
CA GLY A 257 -0.97 9.80 36.20
C GLY A 257 -0.71 8.83 37.33
N GLU A 258 0.40 8.99 38.05
CA GLU A 258 0.79 8.16 39.19
C GLU A 258 0.94 9.00 40.43
N ILE A 259 0.27 8.60 41.50
CA ILE A 259 0.26 9.28 42.80
C ILE A 259 0.84 8.35 43.85
N LYS A 260 1.88 8.79 44.56
CA LYS A 260 2.32 8.16 45.79
C LYS A 260 1.39 8.55 46.93
N LEU A 261 0.74 7.57 47.54
CA LEU A 261 -0.19 7.82 48.64
C LEU A 261 0.57 7.91 49.98
N PRO A 262 -0.05 8.49 51.05
CA PRO A 262 0.62 8.68 52.31
C PRO A 262 1.12 7.39 53.01
N LEU A 263 0.52 6.23 52.69
CA LEU A 263 0.99 4.97 53.18
C LEU A 263 2.23 4.52 52.41
N ASP A 264 3.31 4.29 53.13
CA ASP A 264 4.60 3.86 52.56
C ASP A 264 4.44 2.56 51.75
N GLY A 265 4.92 2.56 50.51
CA GLY A 265 4.76 1.49 49.54
C GLY A 265 3.47 1.52 48.72
N LEU A 266 2.51 2.42 49.02
CA LEU A 266 1.24 2.48 48.31
C LEU A 266 1.26 3.54 47.21
N LYS A 267 0.90 3.10 45.97
CA LYS A 267 0.80 3.97 44.79
C LYS A 267 -0.50 3.69 44.04
N TYR A 268 -1.10 4.76 43.54
CA TYR A 268 -2.22 4.69 42.60
C TYR A 268 -1.78 5.20 41.24
N ARG A 269 -2.20 4.51 40.19
CA ARG A 269 -1.94 4.93 38.82
C ARG A 269 -3.20 4.80 37.97
N ALA A 270 -3.54 5.85 37.27
CA ALA A 270 -4.57 5.85 36.22
C ALA A 270 -3.88 5.87 34.85
N ASN A 271 -4.28 4.97 33.97
CA ASN A 271 -3.86 4.97 32.56
C ASN A 271 -5.05 5.25 31.67
N ILE A 272 -4.83 6.04 30.60
CA ILE A 272 -5.79 6.30 29.53
C ILE A 272 -5.12 5.95 28.21
N GLY A 273 -5.70 4.99 27.49
CA GLY A 273 -5.35 4.63 26.13
C GLY A 273 -6.41 5.15 25.15
N ILE A 274 -6.00 5.73 24.05
CA ILE A 274 -6.87 6.23 22.97
C ILE A 274 -6.33 5.68 21.65
N ASP A 275 -7.22 5.10 20.84
CA ASP A 275 -6.92 4.71 19.44
C ASP A 275 -8.05 5.25 18.57
N PHE A 276 -7.73 6.26 17.79
CA PHE A 276 -8.62 6.78 16.76
C PHE A 276 -8.07 6.42 15.39
N HIS A 277 -8.88 5.80 14.57
CA HIS A 277 -8.54 5.40 13.21
C HIS A 277 -9.62 5.86 12.26
N SER A 278 -9.24 6.66 11.26
CA SER A 278 -10.12 7.10 10.17
C SER A 278 -9.55 6.62 8.84
N ARG A 279 -10.33 5.83 8.14
CA ARG A 279 -10.06 5.34 6.79
C ARG A 279 -11.03 5.97 5.81
N GLN A 280 -10.53 6.54 4.74
CA GLN A 280 -11.29 7.10 3.63
C GLN A 280 -10.83 6.41 2.35
N ASP A 281 -11.74 5.66 1.74
CA ASP A 281 -11.52 4.87 0.53
C ASP A 281 -12.35 5.48 -0.58
N TYR A 282 -11.70 6.21 -1.46
CA TYR A 282 -12.34 6.85 -2.60
C TYR A 282 -11.90 6.14 -3.89
N SER A 283 -12.82 5.94 -4.80
CA SER A 283 -12.51 5.53 -6.17
C SER A 283 -13.41 6.23 -7.18
N PHE A 284 -12.82 6.66 -8.28
CA PHE A 284 -13.51 7.08 -9.47
C PHE A 284 -12.92 6.34 -10.67
N LEU A 285 -13.78 5.83 -11.51
CA LEU A 285 -13.44 5.17 -12.76
C LEU A 285 -14.26 5.80 -13.86
N SER A 286 -13.60 6.36 -14.87
CA SER A 286 -14.25 6.89 -16.07
C SER A 286 -14.85 5.77 -16.93
N SER A 287 -15.75 6.10 -17.82
CA SER A 287 -16.32 5.14 -18.79
C SER A 287 -15.24 4.43 -19.60
N ASN A 288 -14.18 5.14 -19.99
CA ASN A 288 -13.04 4.55 -20.68
C ASN A 288 -12.31 3.52 -19.82
N ALA A 289 -12.06 3.82 -18.55
CA ALA A 289 -11.47 2.86 -17.60
C ALA A 289 -12.44 1.73 -17.19
N ARG A 290 -13.72 1.84 -17.53
CA ARG A 290 -14.75 0.83 -17.29
C ARG A 290 -15.22 0.11 -18.57
N GLN A 291 -14.43 0.15 -19.61
CA GLN A 291 -14.71 -0.54 -20.86
C GLN A 291 -16.06 -0.14 -21.46
N GLY A 292 -16.34 1.16 -21.50
CA GLY A 292 -17.57 1.72 -22.02
C GLY A 292 -18.78 1.70 -21.05
N ASN A 293 -18.65 1.09 -19.87
CA ASN A 293 -19.70 1.20 -18.84
C ASN A 293 -19.74 2.62 -18.25
N PRO A 294 -20.89 3.06 -17.73
CA PRO A 294 -21.02 4.39 -17.13
C PRO A 294 -19.95 4.72 -16.09
N ASN A 295 -19.60 6.01 -15.98
CA ASN A 295 -18.69 6.46 -14.92
C ASN A 295 -19.13 5.97 -13.55
N GLN A 296 -18.19 5.65 -12.69
CA GLN A 296 -18.50 5.21 -11.34
C GLN A 296 -17.65 5.93 -10.32
N ALA A 297 -18.29 6.51 -9.31
CA ALA A 297 -17.64 7.01 -8.13
C ALA A 297 -18.09 6.25 -6.88
N LYS A 298 -17.15 5.92 -6.02
CA LYS A 298 -17.40 5.31 -4.72
C LYS A 298 -16.65 6.07 -3.65
N ASN A 299 -17.33 6.37 -2.54
CA ASN A 299 -16.71 6.90 -1.34
C ASN A 299 -17.13 6.02 -0.15
N ALA A 300 -16.15 5.41 0.50
CA ALA A 300 -16.34 4.64 1.71
C ALA A 300 -15.51 5.24 2.84
N THR A 301 -16.13 5.56 3.96
CA THR A 301 -15.47 6.08 5.15
C THR A 301 -15.72 5.14 6.31
N GLN A 302 -14.66 4.82 7.03
CA GLN A 302 -14.73 4.05 8.26
C GLN A 302 -13.99 4.79 9.35
N GLN A 303 -14.62 4.97 10.51
CA GLN A 303 -14.04 5.57 11.69
C GLN A 303 -14.15 4.59 12.87
N THR A 304 -13.04 4.42 13.56
CA THR A 304 -12.97 3.57 14.75
C THR A 304 -12.45 4.41 15.91
N TYR A 305 -13.19 4.38 17.01
CA TYR A 305 -12.85 5.01 18.27
C TYR A 305 -12.71 3.92 19.31
N ALA A 306 -11.50 3.76 19.83
CA ALA A 306 -11.27 2.86 20.94
C ALA A 306 -10.63 3.62 22.11
N TYR A 307 -11.07 3.35 23.31
CA TYR A 307 -10.42 3.83 24.50
C TYR A 307 -10.34 2.74 25.57
N THR A 308 -9.29 2.83 26.35
CA THR A 308 -9.05 1.98 27.51
C THR A 308 -8.76 2.89 28.70
N PHE A 309 -9.43 2.65 29.79
CA PHE A 309 -9.16 3.31 31.06
C PHE A 309 -8.84 2.26 32.10
N GLU A 310 -7.70 2.41 32.79
CA GLU A 310 -7.21 1.47 33.78
C GLU A 310 -6.89 2.18 35.07
N ASN A 311 -7.32 1.61 36.17
CA ASN A 311 -6.99 2.01 37.53
C ASN A 311 -6.14 0.91 38.15
N LEU A 312 -4.96 1.27 38.63
CA LEU A 312 -4.03 0.35 39.26
C LEU A 312 -3.70 0.85 40.66
N LEU A 313 -3.77 -0.04 41.62
CA LEU A 313 -3.29 0.20 42.98
C LEU A 313 -2.14 -0.77 43.24
N PHE A 314 -0.97 -0.24 43.54
CA PHE A 314 0.22 -1.00 43.87
C PHE A 314 0.53 -0.84 45.36
N TYR A 315 0.80 -1.94 46.04
CA TYR A 315 1.37 -1.95 47.36
C TYR A 315 2.61 -2.81 47.40
N ASP A 316 3.77 -2.17 47.54
CA ASP A 316 5.10 -2.81 47.58
C ASP A 316 5.76 -2.47 48.90
N LYS A 317 5.91 -3.48 49.78
CA LYS A 317 6.48 -3.27 51.13
C LYS A 317 7.46 -4.39 51.47
N GLN A 318 8.56 -4.01 52.10
CA GLN A 318 9.52 -4.93 52.67
C GLN A 318 9.36 -4.96 54.18
N PHE A 319 9.22 -6.17 54.71
CA PHE A 319 9.08 -6.47 56.14
C PHE A 319 10.27 -7.37 56.55
N GLY A 320 11.35 -6.78 57.04
CA GLY A 320 12.56 -7.51 57.36
C GLY A 320 13.14 -8.23 56.14
N LYS A 321 13.11 -9.58 56.13
CA LYS A 321 13.58 -10.41 55.02
C LYS A 321 12.46 -10.73 54.01
N HIS A 322 11.22 -10.33 54.27
CA HIS A 322 10.07 -10.63 53.43
C HIS A 322 9.70 -9.42 52.59
N SER A 323 9.42 -9.64 51.32
CA SER A 323 8.92 -8.62 50.38
C SER A 323 7.51 -9.03 49.94
N ILE A 324 6.56 -8.12 50.04
CA ILE A 324 5.17 -8.33 49.62
C ILE A 324 4.91 -7.28 48.51
N GLY A 325 4.46 -7.77 47.36
CA GLY A 325 3.97 -6.96 46.25
C GLY A 325 2.55 -7.34 45.88
N VAL A 326 1.63 -6.39 45.89
CA VAL A 326 0.22 -6.60 45.49
C VAL A 326 -0.14 -5.56 44.42
N THR A 327 -0.75 -6.03 43.36
CA THR A 327 -1.31 -5.16 42.32
C THR A 327 -2.78 -5.44 42.11
N LEU A 328 -3.60 -4.42 42.25
CA LEU A 328 -5.02 -4.49 41.90
C LEU A 328 -5.21 -3.68 40.61
N LEU A 329 -5.92 -4.27 39.65
CA LEU A 329 -6.23 -3.65 38.36
C LEU A 329 -7.74 -3.67 38.11
N GLN A 330 -8.29 -2.51 37.75
CA GLN A 330 -9.61 -2.38 37.14
C GLN A 330 -9.47 -1.74 35.79
N SER A 331 -10.05 -2.35 34.75
CA SER A 331 -9.94 -1.88 33.37
C SER A 331 -11.31 -1.80 32.70
N ILE A 332 -11.53 -0.73 31.95
CA ILE A 332 -12.69 -0.55 31.07
C ILE A 332 -12.17 -0.28 29.68
N GLN A 333 -12.70 -1.00 28.70
CA GLN A 333 -12.40 -0.78 27.30
C GLN A 333 -13.69 -0.64 26.49
N ARG A 334 -13.70 0.30 25.57
CA ARG A 334 -14.77 0.46 24.60
C ARG A 334 -14.20 0.64 23.21
N ASN A 335 -14.85 0.01 22.23
CA ASN A 335 -14.55 0.16 20.81
C ASN A 335 -15.86 0.45 20.08
N ARG A 336 -15.84 1.43 19.18
CA ARG A 336 -16.96 1.79 18.29
C ARG A 336 -16.43 2.01 16.90
N THR A 337 -17.01 1.32 15.94
CA THR A 337 -16.73 1.49 14.51
C THR A 337 -17.98 1.97 13.80
N GLU A 338 -17.82 3.01 12.99
CA GLU A 338 -18.84 3.57 12.13
C GLU A 338 -18.35 3.49 10.68
N SER A 339 -19.23 3.08 9.79
CA SER A 339 -18.91 2.96 8.36
C SER A 339 -20.02 3.56 7.52
N LEU A 340 -19.65 4.32 6.50
CA LEU A 340 -20.55 4.86 5.49
C LEU A 340 -19.97 4.53 4.13
N SER A 341 -20.81 4.07 3.19
CA SER A 341 -20.42 3.85 1.80
C SER A 341 -21.50 4.36 0.88
N ALA A 342 -21.11 5.12 -0.13
CA ALA A 342 -21.97 5.58 -1.19
C ALA A 342 -21.33 5.26 -2.55
N THR A 343 -22.14 4.84 -3.51
CA THR A 343 -21.71 4.57 -4.88
C THR A 343 -22.67 5.27 -5.82
N VAL A 344 -22.14 5.98 -6.80
CA VAL A 344 -22.89 6.68 -7.84
C VAL A 344 -22.38 6.20 -9.19
N GLN A 345 -23.28 6.06 -10.13
CA GLN A 345 -23.00 5.78 -11.54
C GLN A 345 -23.76 6.81 -12.38
N ASP A 346 -23.11 7.28 -13.46
CA ASP A 346 -23.65 8.27 -14.40
C ASP A 346 -23.56 7.72 -15.83
#